data_90ad57293e8d77afce3a704d6d382d4d
#
_entry.id   90ad57293e8d77afce3a704d6d382d4d
#
_cell.length_a   1.000
_cell.length_b   1.000
_cell.length_c   1.000
_cell.angle_alpha   90.00
_cell.angle_beta   90.00
_cell.angle_gamma   90.00
#
_symmetry.space_group_name_H-M   'P 1'
#
loop_
_entity.id
_entity.type
_entity.pdbx_description
1 polymer ?
#
loop_
_entity_poly.entity_id
_entity_poly.type
_entity_poly.pdbx_seq_one_letter_code
_entity_poly.pdbx_strand_id
1 'polypeptide(L)'
;LVGSEMCIETVIDAIDDVPAKISIICECDRLHIPVISSMGTGNRLHPEMLEITDIYKTSVCHLARKIRKVLKEKRIRHLPVVYSKEVPCKIVGEDHAPGSVSFVPPVSGMMMAGYAVRKLLEGHMPK
;
A
#
# COMPACT_ATOMS: atom_id res chain seq x y z
N LEU A 1 -11.58 -5.27 -27.92
CA LEU A 1 -10.79 -6.32 -28.53
C LEU A 1 -11.61 -7.62 -28.48
N VAL A 2 -12.14 -8.01 -29.62
CA VAL A 2 -12.94 -9.24 -29.70
C VAL A 2 -12.02 -10.44 -29.46
N GLY A 3 -12.35 -11.22 -28.42
CA GLY A 3 -11.61 -12.41 -28.06
C GLY A 3 -10.34 -12.19 -27.28
N SER A 4 -10.00 -10.94 -26.93
CA SER A 4 -8.90 -10.67 -26.00
C SER A 4 -9.46 -10.29 -24.64
N GLU A 5 -9.22 -11.11 -23.65
CA GLU A 5 -9.47 -10.76 -22.27
C GLU A 5 -8.23 -10.06 -21.71
N MET A 6 -8.42 -8.87 -21.16
CA MET A 6 -7.37 -8.21 -20.40
C MET A 6 -7.29 -8.89 -19.03
N CYS A 7 -6.25 -9.68 -18.83
CA CYS A 7 -5.97 -10.25 -17.53
C CYS A 7 -5.30 -9.21 -16.63
N ILE A 8 -5.83 -9.00 -15.45
CA ILE A 8 -5.17 -8.18 -14.44
C ILE A 8 -4.09 -9.04 -13.79
N GLU A 9 -2.83 -8.70 -14.00
CA GLU A 9 -1.70 -9.46 -13.47
C GLU A 9 -1.21 -8.95 -12.12
N THR A 10 -1.43 -7.67 -11.83
CA THR A 10 -1.08 -7.06 -10.54
C THR A 10 -1.90 -5.79 -10.32
N VAL A 11 -2.10 -5.43 -9.09
CA VAL A 11 -2.86 -4.24 -8.69
C VAL A 11 -2.00 -3.38 -7.77
N ILE A 12 -2.02 -2.09 -8.02
CA ILE A 12 -1.45 -1.08 -7.12
C ILE A 12 -2.62 -0.36 -6.46
N ASP A 13 -2.72 -0.46 -5.14
CA ASP A 13 -3.75 0.21 -4.37
C ASP A 13 -3.17 1.46 -3.69
N ALA A 14 -3.56 2.62 -4.17
CA ALA A 14 -3.22 3.92 -3.60
C ALA A 14 -4.48 4.72 -3.24
N ILE A 15 -5.58 4.04 -2.99
CA ILE A 15 -6.86 4.68 -2.66
C ILE A 15 -6.84 5.19 -1.22
N ASP A 16 -7.37 6.38 -1.03
CA ASP A 16 -7.43 7.03 0.28
C ASP A 16 -8.64 6.59 1.12
N ASP A 17 -9.68 6.09 0.47
CA ASP A 17 -10.89 5.60 1.14
C ASP A 17 -10.67 4.21 1.73
N VAL A 18 -10.78 4.09 3.05
CA VAL A 18 -10.49 2.84 3.76
C VAL A 18 -11.43 1.70 3.37
N PRO A 19 -12.76 1.87 3.32
CA PRO A 19 -13.64 0.80 2.87
C PRO A 19 -13.35 0.32 1.44
N ALA A 20 -13.09 1.23 0.51
CA ALA A 20 -12.74 0.88 -0.87
C ALA A 20 -11.39 0.14 -0.92
N LYS A 21 -10.40 0.58 -0.16
CA LYS A 21 -9.11 -0.08 -0.03
C LYS A 21 -9.27 -1.53 0.43
N ILE A 22 -10.05 -1.76 1.46
CA ILE A 22 -10.31 -3.10 1.99
C ILE A 22 -11.03 -3.96 0.96
N SER A 23 -12.01 -3.41 0.24
CA SER A 23 -12.72 -4.13 -0.82
C SER A 23 -11.79 -4.59 -1.93
N ILE A 24 -10.86 -3.74 -2.36
CA ILE A 24 -9.87 -4.09 -3.39
C ILE A 24 -8.94 -5.20 -2.89
N ILE A 25 -8.44 -5.08 -1.68
CA ILE A 25 -7.55 -6.08 -1.09
C ILE A 25 -8.24 -7.44 -1.00
N CYS A 26 -9.49 -7.46 -0.51
CA CYS A 26 -10.26 -8.69 -0.38
C CYS A 26 -10.57 -9.32 -1.74
N GLU A 27 -10.90 -8.51 -2.74
CA GLU A 27 -11.17 -9.02 -4.08
C GLU A 27 -9.91 -9.57 -4.75
N CYS A 28 -8.78 -8.91 -4.58
CA CYS A 28 -7.49 -9.42 -5.06
C CYS A 28 -7.12 -10.74 -4.39
N ASP A 29 -7.35 -10.85 -3.07
CA ASP A 29 -7.12 -12.09 -2.35
C ASP A 29 -8.01 -13.23 -2.87
N ARG A 30 -9.30 -12.95 -3.07
CA ARG A 30 -10.26 -13.90 -3.60
C ARG A 30 -9.87 -14.42 -5.00
N LEU A 31 -9.39 -13.52 -5.84
CA LEU A 31 -9.03 -13.82 -7.23
C LEU A 31 -7.57 -14.26 -7.39
N HIS A 32 -6.81 -14.32 -6.31
CA HIS A 32 -5.37 -14.62 -6.32
C HIS A 32 -4.56 -13.66 -7.20
N ILE A 33 -4.94 -12.39 -7.22
CA ILE A 33 -4.23 -11.34 -7.95
C ILE A 33 -3.25 -10.67 -7.00
N PRO A 34 -1.95 -10.59 -7.34
CA PRO A 34 -0.98 -9.84 -6.53
C PRO A 34 -1.38 -8.37 -6.39
N VAL A 35 -1.29 -7.85 -5.18
CA VAL A 35 -1.59 -6.46 -4.88
C VAL A 35 -0.53 -5.88 -3.96
N ILE A 36 -0.13 -4.63 -4.19
CA ILE A 36 0.64 -3.85 -3.23
C ILE A 36 -0.20 -2.63 -2.82
N SER A 37 -0.26 -2.35 -1.54
CA SER A 37 -1.11 -1.30 -0.98
C SER A 37 -0.27 -0.22 -0.32
N SER A 38 -0.64 1.04 -0.56
CA SER A 38 -0.05 2.18 0.13
C SER A 38 -0.71 2.38 1.49
N MET A 39 0.12 2.53 2.52
CA MET A 39 -0.33 2.94 3.84
C MET A 39 -0.23 4.46 3.99
N GLY A 40 -0.50 4.99 5.18
CA GLY A 40 -0.55 6.42 5.41
C GLY A 40 0.80 7.11 5.21
N THR A 41 0.80 8.20 4.45
CA THR A 41 1.97 9.06 4.22
C THR A 41 1.78 10.46 4.82
N GLY A 42 0.62 10.73 5.40
CA GLY A 42 0.33 12.01 6.04
C GLY A 42 1.19 12.28 7.27
N ASN A 43 1.47 13.55 7.50
CA ASN A 43 2.25 14.04 8.65
C ASN A 43 3.66 13.48 8.75
N ARG A 44 4.26 13.12 7.61
CA ARG A 44 5.62 12.58 7.52
C ARG A 44 6.48 13.44 6.62
N LEU A 45 7.76 13.54 6.95
CA LEU A 45 8.73 14.41 6.28
C LEU A 45 9.90 13.65 5.66
N HIS A 46 10.10 12.40 6.02
CA HIS A 46 11.26 11.61 5.67
C HIS A 46 10.93 10.47 4.71
N PRO A 47 11.01 10.70 3.37
CA PRO A 47 10.71 9.65 2.40
C PRO A 47 11.67 8.46 2.48
N GLU A 48 12.90 8.66 2.98
CA GLU A 48 13.88 7.59 3.21
C GLU A 48 13.46 6.60 4.30
N MET A 49 12.44 6.92 5.09
CA MET A 49 11.88 6.00 6.08
C MET A 49 10.74 5.13 5.55
N LEU A 50 10.38 5.30 4.28
CA LEU A 50 9.44 4.41 3.61
C LEU A 50 10.10 3.07 3.33
N GLU A 51 9.34 1.99 3.51
CA GLU A 51 9.79 0.65 3.15
C GLU A 51 8.64 -0.21 2.64
N ILE A 52 8.98 -1.23 1.86
CA ILE A 52 8.05 -2.27 1.43
C ILE A 52 8.21 -3.47 2.35
N THR A 53 7.11 -3.89 2.95
CA THR A 53 7.08 -5.07 3.82
C THR A 53 5.67 -5.67 3.85
N ASP A 54 5.50 -6.77 4.56
CA ASP A 54 4.16 -7.31 4.83
C ASP A 54 3.44 -6.45 5.87
N ILE A 55 2.13 -6.29 5.73
CA ILE A 55 1.33 -5.47 6.64
C ILE A 55 1.46 -5.92 8.10
N TYR A 56 1.69 -7.20 8.34
CA TYR A 56 1.84 -7.72 9.71
C TYR A 56 3.17 -7.37 10.36
N LYS A 57 4.11 -6.83 9.60
CA LYS A 57 5.42 -6.37 10.08
C LYS A 57 5.49 -4.83 10.20
N THR A 58 4.36 -4.15 10.03
CA THR A 58 4.31 -2.69 10.11
C THR A 58 4.18 -2.20 11.55
N SER A 59 4.63 -0.96 11.76
CA SER A 59 4.56 -0.26 13.04
C SER A 59 4.20 1.21 12.81
N VAL A 60 3.87 1.93 13.87
CA VAL A 60 3.65 3.39 13.91
C VAL A 60 2.71 3.96 12.83
N CYS A 61 1.90 3.14 12.20
CA CYS A 61 0.96 3.56 11.17
C CYS A 61 -0.48 3.18 11.57
N HIS A 62 -1.32 4.19 11.83
CA HIS A 62 -2.70 3.98 12.24
C HIS A 62 -3.53 3.29 11.14
N LEU A 63 -3.33 3.66 9.88
CA LEU A 63 -4.03 3.06 8.76
C LEU A 63 -3.68 1.57 8.64
N ALA A 64 -2.39 1.24 8.67
CA ALA A 64 -1.94 -0.16 8.64
C ALA A 64 -2.53 -0.97 9.81
N ARG A 65 -2.61 -0.37 10.98
CA ARG A 65 -3.22 -1.02 12.15
C ARG A 65 -4.69 -1.36 11.94
N LYS A 66 -5.47 -0.41 11.40
CA LYS A 66 -6.89 -0.62 11.10
C LYS A 66 -7.09 -1.73 10.07
N ILE A 67 -6.35 -1.65 8.98
CA ILE A 67 -6.45 -2.63 7.89
C ILE A 67 -6.02 -4.01 8.38
N ARG A 68 -4.91 -4.10 9.09
CA ARG A 68 -4.42 -5.37 9.67
C ARG A 68 -5.47 -6.05 10.52
N LYS A 69 -6.21 -5.28 11.33
CA LYS A 69 -7.29 -5.83 12.16
C LYS A 69 -8.39 -6.47 11.30
N VAL A 70 -8.84 -5.78 10.25
CA VAL A 70 -9.87 -6.30 9.33
C VAL A 70 -9.37 -7.52 8.59
N LEU A 71 -8.13 -7.50 8.10
CA LEU A 71 -7.55 -8.63 7.36
C LEU A 71 -7.42 -9.88 8.23
N LYS A 72 -7.11 -9.73 9.51
CA LYS A 72 -7.11 -10.87 10.45
C LYS A 72 -8.50 -11.50 10.57
N GLU A 73 -9.55 -10.69 10.67
CA GLU A 73 -10.93 -11.19 10.73
C GLU A 73 -11.32 -11.92 9.45
N LYS A 74 -10.81 -11.48 8.30
CA LYS A 74 -11.06 -12.09 6.99
C LYS A 74 -10.07 -13.19 6.63
N ARG A 75 -9.16 -13.54 7.53
CA ARG A 75 -8.14 -14.59 7.35
C ARG A 75 -7.21 -14.36 6.17
N ILE A 76 -6.94 -13.10 5.83
CA ILE A 76 -5.93 -12.71 4.86
C ILE A 76 -4.59 -12.64 5.59
N ARG A 77 -3.62 -13.46 5.18
CA ARG A 77 -2.38 -13.67 5.91
C ARG A 77 -1.22 -12.83 5.42
N HIS A 78 -1.31 -12.30 4.21
CA HIS A 78 -0.21 -11.56 3.57
C HIS A 78 -0.76 -10.39 2.78
N LEU A 79 -0.12 -9.27 2.90
CA LEU A 79 -0.36 -8.10 2.06
C LEU A 79 0.93 -7.28 1.99
N PRO A 80 1.59 -7.22 0.82
CA PRO A 80 2.69 -6.29 0.62
C PRO A 80 2.18 -4.85 0.70
N VAL A 81 2.87 -4.02 1.47
CA VAL A 81 2.53 -2.61 1.65
C VAL A 81 3.76 -1.74 1.57
N VAL A 82 3.57 -0.49 1.15
CA VAL A 82 4.52 0.59 1.40
C VAL A 82 4.03 1.37 2.61
N TYR A 83 4.86 1.48 3.63
CA TYR A 83 4.54 2.24 4.83
C TYR A 83 5.78 3.01 5.31
N SER A 84 5.56 4.01 6.14
CA SER A 84 6.65 4.77 6.75
C SER A 84 6.91 4.30 8.17
N LYS A 85 8.17 4.08 8.49
CA LYS A 85 8.64 3.84 9.87
C LYS A 85 8.72 5.12 10.69
N GLU A 86 8.55 6.26 10.05
CA GLU A 86 8.55 7.56 10.71
C GLU A 86 7.32 7.72 11.60
N VAL A 87 7.52 8.16 12.82
CA VAL A 87 6.42 8.55 13.70
C VAL A 87 5.78 9.81 13.13
N PRO A 88 4.45 9.83 12.89
CA PRO A 88 3.80 11.00 12.31
C PRO A 88 4.02 12.24 13.17
N CYS A 89 4.28 13.38 12.51
CA CYS A 89 4.38 14.66 13.20
C CYS A 89 3.05 15.04 13.84
N LYS A 90 3.09 15.55 15.05
CA LYS A 90 1.91 16.14 15.67
C LYS A 90 1.67 17.52 15.05
N ILE A 91 0.47 17.71 14.50
CA ILE A 91 0.05 19.02 14.04
C ILE A 91 -0.60 19.74 15.22
N VAL A 92 -0.08 20.92 15.51
CA VAL A 92 -0.67 21.82 16.50
C VAL A 92 -1.63 22.74 15.75
N GLY A 93 -2.94 22.59 15.97
CA GLY A 93 -3.97 23.39 15.32
C GLY A 93 -5.37 22.78 15.44
N GLU A 94 -6.38 23.56 15.07
CA GLU A 94 -7.79 23.16 15.16
C GLU A 94 -8.19 22.17 14.05
N ASP A 95 -7.40 22.06 13.00
CA ASP A 95 -7.66 21.16 11.88
C ASP A 95 -6.90 19.85 12.09
N HIS A 96 -7.64 18.79 12.31
CA HIS A 96 -7.09 17.45 12.56
C HIS A 96 -6.87 16.62 11.30
N ALA A 97 -7.08 17.20 10.11
CA ALA A 97 -6.79 16.53 8.86
C ALA A 97 -5.29 16.31 8.70
N PRO A 98 -4.84 15.11 8.30
CA PRO A 98 -3.43 14.88 8.05
C PRO A 98 -2.95 15.74 6.89
N GLY A 99 -1.88 16.50 7.11
CA GLY A 99 -1.18 17.22 6.06
C GLY A 99 -0.30 16.26 5.27
N SER A 100 0.04 16.62 4.04
CA SER A 100 1.03 15.91 3.25
C SER A 100 2.04 16.88 2.66
N VAL A 101 3.28 16.43 2.51
CA VAL A 101 4.31 17.17 1.80
C VAL A 101 4.50 16.58 0.40
N SER A 102 4.99 17.41 -0.52
CA SER A 102 5.06 17.06 -1.94
C SER A 102 6.02 15.91 -2.29
N PHE A 103 6.88 15.49 -1.37
CA PHE A 103 7.95 14.53 -1.67
C PHE A 103 7.81 13.17 -0.93
N VAL A 104 6.87 12.99 -0.02
CA VAL A 104 6.66 11.69 0.64
C VAL A 104 5.66 10.81 -0.13
N PRO A 105 4.44 11.26 -0.44
CA PRO A 105 3.51 10.45 -1.22
C PRO A 105 4.04 10.03 -2.60
N PRO A 106 4.71 10.91 -3.37
CA PRO A 106 5.26 10.50 -4.65
C PRO A 106 6.32 9.41 -4.55
N VAL A 107 7.18 9.43 -3.54
CA VAL A 107 8.17 8.39 -3.32
C VAL A 107 7.48 7.06 -3.00
N SER A 108 6.44 7.06 -2.19
CA SER A 108 5.63 5.87 -1.93
C SER A 108 5.07 5.29 -3.24
N GLY A 109 4.50 6.14 -4.10
CA GLY A 109 3.99 5.74 -5.41
C GLY A 109 5.07 5.14 -6.31
N MET A 110 6.24 5.75 -6.37
CA MET A 110 7.38 5.24 -7.15
C MET A 110 7.87 3.89 -6.62
N MET A 111 7.89 3.71 -5.32
CA MET A 111 8.26 2.42 -4.72
C MET A 111 7.28 1.32 -5.09
N MET A 112 5.98 1.62 -5.07
CA MET A 112 4.94 0.65 -5.49
C MET A 112 5.06 0.32 -6.98
N ALA A 113 5.30 1.33 -7.82
CA ALA A 113 5.50 1.13 -9.25
C ALA A 113 6.70 0.20 -9.52
N GLY A 114 7.82 0.46 -8.86
CA GLY A 114 9.01 -0.38 -8.96
C GLY A 114 8.75 -1.81 -8.51
N TYR A 115 8.03 -1.98 -7.41
CA TYR A 115 7.63 -3.30 -6.93
C TYR A 115 6.77 -4.04 -7.96
N ALA A 116 5.76 -3.37 -8.51
CA ALA A 116 4.86 -3.97 -9.49
C ALA A 116 5.60 -4.39 -10.75
N VAL A 117 6.49 -3.54 -11.28
CA VAL A 117 7.29 -3.87 -12.45
C VAL A 117 8.20 -5.08 -12.19
N ARG A 118 8.89 -5.11 -11.05
CA ARG A 118 9.74 -6.25 -10.70
C ARG A 118 8.93 -7.53 -10.55
N LYS A 119 7.72 -7.44 -10.01
CA LYS A 119 6.81 -8.58 -9.89
C LYS A 119 6.40 -9.12 -11.26
N LEU A 120 6.05 -8.23 -12.19
CA LEU A 120 5.69 -8.60 -13.56
C LEU A 120 6.87 -9.21 -14.34
N LEU A 121 8.09 -8.79 -14.03
CA LEU A 121 9.30 -9.31 -14.66
C LEU A 121 9.85 -10.58 -13.99
N GLU A 122 9.22 -11.04 -12.92
CA GLU A 122 9.64 -12.24 -12.19
C GLU A 122 9.63 -13.45 -13.12
N GLY A 123 10.77 -14.15 -13.20
CA GLY A 123 10.96 -15.24 -14.15
C GLY A 123 11.49 -14.82 -15.53
N HIS A 124 11.50 -13.53 -15.84
CA HIS A 124 12.00 -12.96 -17.11
C HIS A 124 13.33 -12.23 -16.95
N MET A 125 13.76 -11.97 -15.72
CA MET A 125 15.01 -11.28 -15.45
C MET A 125 16.18 -12.27 -15.47
N PRO A 126 17.36 -11.87 -15.99
CA PRO A 126 18.58 -12.67 -15.88
C PRO A 126 18.92 -12.91 -14.39
N LYS A 127 19.35 -14.12 -14.10
CA LYS A 127 19.84 -14.43 -12.75
C LYS A 127 21.21 -13.81 -12.52
#